data_e769af1698e04343dd093404fb7cb94e
#
_entry.id   e769af1698e04343dd093404fb7cb94e
#
_cell.length_a   1.000
_cell.length_b   1.000
_cell.length_c   1.000
_cell.angle_alpha   90.00
_cell.angle_beta   90.00
_cell.angle_gamma   90.00
#
_symmetry.space_group_name_H-M   'P 1'
#
loop_
_entity.id
_entity.type
_entity.pdbx_description
1 polymer ?
#
loop_
_entity_poly.entity_id
_entity_poly.type
_entity_poly.pdbx_seq_one_letter_code
_entity_poly.pdbx_strand_id
1 'polypeptide(L)'
;LTMNDSDLSQFLNLVVKPTPDYVPIYGKIGEQNTYDLYYKNIVTNQKAEKLVEDGYLVLTWPAAEGEELNLPIVVYKDSILTLNGKELDKDDYSLSTIGTPTVSSQKGQNKLVLSYQEPGWLFVALVIPIIVLGVIGLQWLYTKISIKKVA
;
A
#
# COMPACT_ATOMS: atom_id res chain seq x y z
N LEU A 1 16.23 36.61 -14.22
CA LEU A 1 16.55 35.83 -13.02
C LEU A 1 16.94 34.43 -13.50
N THR A 2 18.25 34.18 -13.57
CA THR A 2 18.80 32.84 -13.86
C THR A 2 19.00 32.15 -12.51
N MET A 3 18.22 31.12 -12.24
CA MET A 3 18.48 30.21 -11.11
C MET A 3 19.77 29.43 -11.38
N ASN A 4 20.67 29.39 -10.42
CA ASN A 4 21.87 28.55 -10.51
C ASN A 4 21.52 27.08 -10.12
N ASP A 5 22.41 26.14 -10.41
CA ASP A 5 22.16 24.71 -10.18
C ASP A 5 21.95 24.36 -8.70
N SER A 6 22.52 25.13 -7.75
CA SER A 6 22.31 24.94 -6.32
C SER A 6 20.93 25.40 -5.88
N ASP A 7 20.43 26.51 -6.43
CA ASP A 7 19.08 27.03 -6.15
C ASP A 7 18.02 26.11 -6.77
N LEU A 8 18.30 25.54 -7.95
CA LEU A 8 17.43 24.56 -8.59
C LEU A 8 17.35 23.27 -7.75
N SER A 9 18.48 22.79 -7.24
CA SER A 9 18.52 21.61 -6.37
C SER A 9 17.75 21.81 -5.07
N GLN A 10 17.89 22.98 -4.44
CA GLN A 10 17.13 23.35 -3.23
C GLN A 10 15.64 23.48 -3.54
N PHE A 11 15.29 24.10 -4.65
CA PHE A 11 13.90 24.24 -5.09
C PHE A 11 13.28 22.87 -5.39
N LEU A 12 13.97 21.99 -6.11
CA LEU A 12 13.50 20.63 -6.38
C LEU A 12 13.35 19.83 -5.09
N ASN A 13 14.25 19.94 -4.11
CA ASN A 13 14.11 19.31 -2.81
C ASN A 13 12.91 19.87 -1.99
N LEU A 14 12.53 21.13 -2.23
CA LEU A 14 11.34 21.73 -1.61
C LEU A 14 10.05 21.31 -2.33
N VAL A 15 10.09 21.09 -3.65
CA VAL A 15 8.92 20.73 -4.47
C VAL A 15 8.69 19.23 -4.49
N VAL A 16 9.75 18.43 -4.47
CA VAL A 16 9.69 16.96 -4.28
C VAL A 16 9.57 16.66 -2.78
N LYS A 17 8.59 17.25 -2.10
CA LYS A 17 8.15 16.74 -0.81
C LYS A 17 7.42 15.42 -1.07
N PRO A 18 7.96 14.27 -0.63
CA PRO A 18 7.09 13.13 -0.43
C PRO A 18 6.03 13.59 0.58
N THR A 19 4.80 13.79 0.11
CA THR A 19 3.74 14.31 0.96
C THR A 19 3.34 13.22 1.95
N PRO A 20 3.53 13.42 3.26
CA PRO A 20 3.09 12.47 4.28
C PRO A 20 1.57 12.54 4.53
N ASP A 21 0.82 13.17 3.63
CA ASP A 21 -0.60 13.49 3.80
C ASP A 21 -1.50 12.26 3.93
N TYR A 22 -1.01 11.10 3.50
CA TYR A 22 -1.73 9.82 3.56
C TYR A 22 -1.09 8.80 4.51
N VAL A 23 -0.17 9.22 5.35
CA VAL A 23 0.48 8.33 6.31
C VAL A 23 -0.48 8.07 7.48
N PRO A 24 -0.80 6.80 7.80
CA PRO A 24 -1.65 6.48 8.93
C PRO A 24 -0.94 6.84 10.25
N ILE A 25 -1.72 7.24 11.24
CA ILE A 25 -1.19 7.55 12.56
C ILE A 25 -1.67 6.50 13.55
N TYR A 26 -0.75 5.69 14.06
CA TYR A 26 -0.98 4.61 15.02
C TYR A 26 -0.53 5.00 16.43
N GLY A 27 -0.99 6.10 16.96
CA GLY A 27 -0.64 6.52 18.31
C GLY A 27 -0.53 8.03 18.46
N LYS A 28 0.16 8.48 19.52
CA LYS A 28 0.41 9.91 19.74
C LYS A 28 1.69 10.31 18.99
N ILE A 29 1.56 11.30 18.11
CA ILE A 29 2.72 12.03 17.61
C ILE A 29 3.22 12.87 18.79
N GLY A 30 4.43 12.57 19.29
CA GLY A 30 5.07 13.36 20.32
C GLY A 30 5.46 14.76 19.81
N GLU A 31 6.61 15.24 20.23
CA GLU A 31 7.16 16.52 19.73
C GLU A 31 7.67 16.45 18.29
N GLN A 32 7.86 15.24 17.74
CA GLN A 32 8.29 15.04 16.34
C GLN A 32 7.10 15.19 15.41
N ASN A 33 7.28 15.96 14.34
CA ASN A 33 6.24 16.08 13.31
C ASN A 33 6.22 14.85 12.40
N THR A 34 5.10 14.63 11.73
CA THR A 34 4.89 13.47 10.83
C THR A 34 5.89 13.43 9.68
N TYR A 35 6.33 14.59 9.18
CA TYR A 35 7.29 14.69 8.10
C TYR A 35 8.68 14.16 8.52
N ASP A 36 9.16 14.54 9.71
CA ASP A 36 10.46 14.08 10.20
C ASP A 36 10.47 12.57 10.44
N LEU A 37 9.37 12.04 10.99
CA LEU A 37 9.18 10.60 11.16
C LEU A 37 9.17 9.87 9.82
N TYR A 38 8.44 10.39 8.83
CA TYR A 38 8.39 9.82 7.50
C TYR A 38 9.76 9.85 6.82
N TYR A 39 10.42 11.00 6.84
CA TYR A 39 11.74 11.16 6.25
C TYR A 39 12.75 10.18 6.84
N LYS A 40 12.80 10.09 8.18
CA LYS A 40 13.70 9.19 8.91
C LYS A 40 13.41 7.71 8.65
N ASN A 41 12.15 7.29 8.70
CA ASN A 41 11.80 5.87 8.67
C ASN A 41 11.62 5.33 7.24
N ILE A 42 11.28 6.18 6.27
CA ILE A 42 10.98 5.75 4.90
C ILE A 42 12.05 6.22 3.90
N VAL A 43 12.36 7.53 3.89
CA VAL A 43 13.21 8.12 2.84
C VAL A 43 14.68 7.79 3.07
N THR A 44 15.17 7.99 4.29
CA THR A 44 16.59 7.78 4.63
C THR A 44 16.91 6.36 5.12
N ASN A 45 15.88 5.54 5.36
CA ASN A 45 16.05 4.16 5.80
C ASN A 45 16.39 3.26 4.59
N GLN A 46 17.67 2.93 4.44
CA GLN A 46 18.21 2.07 3.38
C GLN A 46 18.56 0.67 3.87
N LYS A 47 17.99 0.23 5.00
CA LYS A 47 18.30 -1.09 5.59
C LYS A 47 17.77 -2.27 4.80
N ALA A 48 16.81 -2.04 3.91
CA ALA A 48 16.27 -3.06 3.02
C ALA A 48 16.26 -2.53 1.58
N GLU A 49 16.57 -3.40 0.64
CA GLU A 49 16.42 -3.12 -0.79
C GLU A 49 14.94 -3.23 -1.17
N LYS A 50 14.46 -2.28 -1.98
CA LYS A 50 13.07 -2.23 -2.45
C LYS A 50 13.01 -2.60 -3.92
N LEU A 51 12.16 -3.58 -4.25
CA LEU A 51 11.90 -4.03 -5.60
C LEU A 51 10.39 -4.11 -5.85
N VAL A 52 9.98 -4.09 -7.10
CA VAL A 52 8.61 -4.40 -7.51
C VAL A 52 8.65 -5.69 -8.32
N GLU A 53 8.03 -6.75 -7.81
CA GLU A 53 7.93 -8.05 -8.47
C GLU A 53 6.44 -8.40 -8.63
N ASP A 54 6.01 -8.74 -9.84
CA ASP A 54 4.63 -9.14 -10.16
C ASP A 54 3.54 -8.16 -9.67
N GLY A 55 3.88 -6.86 -9.58
CA GLY A 55 2.99 -5.83 -9.09
C GLY A 55 2.96 -5.66 -7.56
N TYR A 56 3.74 -6.43 -6.82
CA TYR A 56 3.88 -6.33 -5.36
C TYR A 56 5.16 -5.61 -4.97
N LEU A 57 5.11 -4.88 -3.86
CA LEU A 57 6.32 -4.30 -3.26
C LEU A 57 7.04 -5.38 -2.46
N VAL A 58 8.29 -5.64 -2.82
CA VAL A 58 9.15 -6.62 -2.20
C VAL A 58 10.33 -5.91 -1.54
N LEU A 59 10.62 -6.30 -0.30
CA LEU A 59 11.80 -5.85 0.43
C LEU A 59 12.71 -7.04 0.71
N THR A 60 14.01 -6.85 0.51
CA THR A 60 15.02 -7.87 0.81
C THR A 60 16.14 -7.29 1.66
N TRP A 61 16.62 -8.07 2.65
CA TRP A 61 17.73 -7.68 3.51
C TRP A 61 18.41 -8.88 4.13
N PRO A 62 19.73 -8.82 4.36
CA PRO A 62 20.44 -9.79 5.17
C PRO A 62 20.30 -9.45 6.66
N ALA A 63 20.16 -10.47 7.52
CA ALA A 63 20.09 -10.26 8.98
C ALA A 63 20.65 -11.44 9.77
N ALA A 64 20.91 -11.21 11.07
CA ALA A 64 21.11 -12.26 12.06
C ALA A 64 19.75 -12.80 12.54
N GLU A 65 19.79 -13.98 13.17
CA GLU A 65 18.58 -14.57 13.79
C GLU A 65 18.05 -13.68 14.90
N GLY A 66 16.74 -13.37 14.85
CA GLY A 66 16.07 -12.54 15.83
C GLY A 66 16.41 -11.05 15.77
N GLU A 67 17.14 -10.60 14.76
CA GLU A 67 17.41 -9.18 14.56
C GLU A 67 16.11 -8.43 14.19
N GLU A 68 15.75 -7.42 15.00
CA GLU A 68 14.60 -6.57 14.71
C GLU A 68 14.95 -5.48 13.72
N LEU A 69 14.17 -5.39 12.66
CA LEU A 69 14.35 -4.38 11.63
C LEU A 69 13.07 -3.59 11.40
N ASN A 70 13.17 -2.26 11.53
CA ASN A 70 12.13 -1.35 11.07
C ASN A 70 12.24 -1.18 9.56
N LEU A 71 11.18 -1.58 8.85
CA LEU A 71 11.18 -1.59 7.39
C LEU A 71 10.66 -0.27 6.81
N PRO A 72 11.25 0.21 5.70
CA PRO A 72 10.92 1.50 5.09
C PRO A 72 9.66 1.43 4.21
N ILE A 73 8.58 0.92 4.76
CA ILE A 73 7.24 0.86 4.15
C ILE A 73 6.19 1.32 5.14
N VAL A 74 5.01 1.69 4.65
CA VAL A 74 3.85 2.02 5.47
C VAL A 74 2.81 0.92 5.35
N VAL A 75 2.36 0.41 6.48
CA VAL A 75 1.31 -0.61 6.56
C VAL A 75 -0.03 0.07 6.81
N TYR A 76 -1.01 -0.21 5.99
CA TYR A 76 -2.39 0.25 6.14
C TYR A 76 -3.26 -0.86 6.72
N LYS A 77 -4.52 -0.53 7.02
CA LYS A 77 -5.46 -1.44 7.69
C LYS A 77 -5.62 -2.79 6.98
N ASP A 78 -5.65 -2.76 5.65
CA ASP A 78 -5.91 -3.94 4.81
C ASP A 78 -4.64 -4.45 4.11
N SER A 79 -3.45 -4.02 4.59
CA SER A 79 -2.16 -4.54 4.13
C SER A 79 -1.91 -5.93 4.70
N ILE A 80 -1.35 -6.80 3.85
CA ILE A 80 -0.89 -8.14 4.22
C ILE A 80 0.62 -8.16 4.07
N LEU A 81 1.31 -8.59 5.11
CA LEU A 81 2.76 -8.78 5.13
C LEU A 81 3.09 -10.27 5.07
N THR A 82 3.89 -10.68 4.10
CA THR A 82 4.39 -12.04 3.99
C THR A 82 5.91 -12.05 4.13
N LEU A 83 6.43 -12.59 5.22
CA LEU A 83 7.87 -12.72 5.48
C LEU A 83 8.34 -14.12 5.18
N ASN A 84 9.30 -14.29 4.27
CA ASN A 84 9.89 -15.58 3.89
C ASN A 84 8.82 -16.63 3.51
N GLY A 85 7.73 -16.21 2.88
CA GLY A 85 6.61 -17.08 2.46
C GLY A 85 5.57 -17.37 3.55
N LYS A 86 5.74 -16.85 4.78
CA LYS A 86 4.74 -16.94 5.86
C LYS A 86 4.02 -15.59 6.00
N GLU A 87 2.69 -15.60 5.94
CA GLU A 87 1.88 -14.44 6.29
C GLU A 87 2.05 -14.10 7.77
N LEU A 88 2.27 -12.83 8.08
CA LEU A 88 2.45 -12.32 9.43
C LEU A 88 1.11 -11.90 10.02
N ASP A 89 0.81 -12.39 11.21
CA ASP A 89 -0.27 -11.89 12.02
C ASP A 89 0.09 -10.52 12.65
N LYS A 90 -0.91 -9.79 13.11
CA LYS A 90 -0.69 -8.46 13.74
C LYS A 90 0.20 -8.50 14.98
N ASP A 91 0.31 -9.66 15.61
CA ASP A 91 1.15 -9.88 16.78
C ASP A 91 2.59 -10.27 16.42
N ASP A 92 2.85 -10.63 15.15
CA ASP A 92 4.19 -10.99 14.65
C ASP A 92 5.07 -9.75 14.33
N TYR A 93 4.50 -8.54 14.35
CA TYR A 93 5.24 -7.30 14.10
C TYR A 93 4.68 -6.13 14.92
N SER A 94 5.51 -5.13 15.17
CA SER A 94 5.07 -3.87 15.78
C SER A 94 5.02 -2.75 14.75
N LEU A 95 4.10 -1.79 14.95
CA LEU A 95 3.99 -0.60 14.08
C LEU A 95 4.52 0.63 14.81
N SER A 96 5.31 1.43 14.10
CA SER A 96 5.66 2.76 14.55
C SER A 96 4.45 3.71 14.51
N THR A 97 4.59 4.89 15.06
CA THR A 97 3.55 5.94 15.05
C THR A 97 3.01 6.24 13.64
N ILE A 98 3.85 6.12 12.62
CA ILE A 98 3.49 6.36 11.21
C ILE A 98 3.24 5.08 10.40
N GLY A 99 3.07 3.95 11.09
CA GLY A 99 2.73 2.69 10.44
C GLY A 99 3.89 1.97 9.75
N THR A 100 5.16 2.28 10.08
CA THR A 100 6.27 1.45 9.59
C THR A 100 6.41 0.20 10.46
N PRO A 101 6.47 -1.01 9.85
CA PRO A 101 6.53 -2.24 10.60
C PRO A 101 7.96 -2.53 11.07
N THR A 102 8.08 -3.04 12.29
CA THR A 102 9.30 -3.67 12.80
C THR A 102 9.05 -5.16 12.89
N VAL A 103 9.88 -5.94 12.20
CA VAL A 103 9.78 -7.40 12.11
C VAL A 103 11.03 -8.07 12.67
N SER A 104 10.86 -9.28 13.22
CA SER A 104 11.98 -10.12 13.63
C SER A 104 12.48 -10.90 12.43
N SER A 105 13.77 -10.76 12.11
CA SER A 105 14.42 -11.37 10.96
C SER A 105 14.86 -12.81 11.26
N GLN A 106 14.93 -13.63 10.22
CA GLN A 106 15.60 -14.94 10.25
C GLN A 106 17.06 -14.78 9.83
N LYS A 107 17.90 -15.72 10.23
CA LYS A 107 19.32 -15.75 9.83
C LYS A 107 19.46 -15.86 8.32
N GLY A 108 20.20 -14.95 7.71
CA GLY A 108 20.48 -14.93 6.26
C GLY A 108 19.62 -13.91 5.53
N GLN A 109 19.29 -14.23 4.27
CA GLN A 109 18.51 -13.34 3.43
C GLN A 109 17.03 -13.43 3.77
N ASN A 110 16.42 -12.29 4.07
CA ASN A 110 14.99 -12.18 4.32
C ASN A 110 14.30 -11.53 3.11
N LYS A 111 13.06 -11.96 2.85
CA LYS A 111 12.20 -11.40 1.80
C LYS A 111 10.82 -11.12 2.40
N LEU A 112 10.41 -9.85 2.38
CA LEU A 112 9.06 -9.45 2.76
C LEU A 112 8.30 -8.97 1.52
N VAL A 113 7.09 -9.48 1.36
CA VAL A 113 6.15 -9.05 0.32
C VAL A 113 5.01 -8.28 0.97
N LEU A 114 4.77 -7.06 0.49
CA LEU A 114 3.61 -6.26 0.86
C LEU A 114 2.54 -6.45 -0.21
N SER A 115 1.40 -6.97 0.20
CA SER A 115 0.20 -7.09 -0.61
C SER A 115 -0.98 -6.37 0.06
N TYR A 116 -2.11 -6.32 -0.63
CA TYR A 116 -3.31 -5.66 -0.16
C TYR A 116 -4.51 -6.59 -0.29
N GLN A 117 -5.31 -6.69 0.75
CA GLN A 117 -6.55 -7.44 0.73
C GLN A 117 -7.67 -6.58 0.14
N GLU A 118 -8.19 -6.98 -1.01
CA GLU A 118 -9.34 -6.31 -1.60
C GLU A 118 -10.57 -6.49 -0.71
N PRO A 119 -11.30 -5.41 -0.41
CA PRO A 119 -12.49 -5.50 0.39
C PRO A 119 -13.58 -6.28 -0.36
N GLY A 120 -14.19 -7.30 0.28
CA GLY A 120 -15.17 -8.19 -0.34
C GLY A 120 -16.39 -7.48 -0.95
N TRP A 121 -16.75 -6.29 -0.45
CA TRP A 121 -17.83 -5.47 -1.01
C TRP A 121 -17.54 -4.98 -2.45
N LEU A 122 -16.27 -4.87 -2.84
CA LEU A 122 -15.87 -4.46 -4.19
C LEU A 122 -16.42 -5.44 -5.23
N PHE A 123 -16.32 -6.74 -4.96
CA PHE A 123 -16.88 -7.77 -5.83
C PHE A 123 -18.41 -7.63 -5.98
N VAL A 124 -19.11 -7.38 -4.87
CA VAL A 124 -20.56 -7.14 -4.89
C VAL A 124 -20.91 -5.90 -5.73
N ALA A 125 -20.15 -4.80 -5.54
CA ALA A 125 -20.34 -3.57 -6.28
C ALA A 125 -20.11 -3.75 -7.80
N LEU A 126 -19.23 -4.65 -8.21
CA LEU A 126 -19.00 -4.96 -9.64
C LEU A 126 -20.10 -5.84 -10.24
N VAL A 127 -20.73 -6.72 -9.45
CA VAL A 127 -21.77 -7.64 -9.92
C VAL A 127 -23.12 -6.94 -10.10
N ILE A 128 -23.47 -6.00 -9.23
CA ILE A 128 -24.78 -5.30 -9.27
C ILE A 128 -25.07 -4.64 -10.65
N PRO A 129 -24.15 -3.85 -11.25
CA PRO A 129 -24.41 -3.25 -12.56
C PRO A 129 -24.67 -4.29 -13.67
N ILE A 130 -23.99 -5.44 -13.62
CA ILE A 130 -24.16 -6.51 -14.60
C ILE A 130 -25.57 -7.10 -14.50
N ILE A 131 -26.06 -7.34 -13.29
CA ILE A 131 -27.42 -7.83 -13.04
C ILE A 131 -28.44 -6.82 -13.54
N VAL A 132 -28.28 -5.54 -13.24
CA VAL A 132 -29.19 -4.46 -13.66
C VAL A 132 -29.25 -4.37 -15.19
N LEU A 133 -28.11 -4.40 -15.88
CA LEU A 133 -28.06 -4.39 -17.33
C LEU A 133 -28.72 -5.65 -17.92
N GLY A 134 -28.54 -6.81 -17.30
CA GLY A 134 -29.21 -8.04 -17.68
C GLY A 134 -30.74 -7.93 -17.59
N VAL A 135 -31.28 -7.38 -16.52
CA VAL A 135 -32.73 -7.17 -16.34
C VAL A 135 -33.27 -6.20 -17.37
N ILE A 136 -32.61 -5.08 -17.63
CA ILE A 136 -33.01 -4.11 -18.65
C ILE A 136 -33.00 -4.75 -20.04
N GLY A 137 -31.97 -5.53 -20.36
CA GLY A 137 -31.88 -6.25 -21.62
C GLY A 137 -33.02 -7.26 -21.83
N LEU A 138 -33.36 -8.02 -20.78
CA LEU A 138 -34.48 -8.96 -20.81
C LEU A 138 -35.84 -8.25 -20.98
N GLN A 139 -36.05 -7.14 -20.30
CA GLN A 139 -37.27 -6.34 -20.48
C GLN A 139 -37.39 -5.80 -21.90
N TRP A 140 -36.29 -5.31 -22.46
CA TRP A 140 -36.29 -4.82 -23.85
C TRP A 140 -36.58 -5.91 -24.86
N LEU A 141 -36.02 -7.11 -24.68
CA LEU A 141 -36.32 -8.27 -25.52
C LEU A 141 -37.80 -8.69 -25.40
N TYR A 142 -38.32 -8.75 -24.16
CA TYR A 142 -39.72 -9.11 -23.93
C TYR A 142 -40.69 -8.15 -24.62
N THR A 143 -40.45 -6.83 -24.51
CA THR A 143 -41.29 -5.83 -25.18
C THR A 143 -41.25 -5.97 -26.71
N LYS A 144 -40.07 -6.21 -27.33
CA LYS A 144 -39.95 -6.45 -28.78
C LYS A 144 -40.70 -7.68 -29.25
N ILE A 145 -40.65 -8.78 -28.51
CA ILE A 145 -41.35 -10.02 -28.85
C ILE A 145 -42.86 -9.84 -28.72
N SER A 146 -43.32 -9.14 -27.68
CA SER A 146 -44.78 -8.90 -27.46
C SER A 146 -45.37 -8.02 -28.55
N ILE A 147 -44.70 -7.01 -29.05
CA ILE A 147 -45.15 -6.16 -30.13
C ILE A 147 -45.28 -6.93 -31.45
N LYS A 148 -44.38 -7.91 -31.72
CA LYS A 148 -44.48 -8.74 -32.94
C LYS A 148 -45.63 -9.73 -32.92
N LYS A 149 -46.21 -10.06 -31.76
CA LYS A 149 -47.35 -10.98 -31.66
C LYS A 149 -48.72 -10.30 -31.85
N VAL A 150 -48.76 -8.96 -31.80
CA VAL A 150 -49.99 -8.17 -31.88
C VAL A 150 -50.17 -7.52 -33.29
N ALA A 151 -49.12 -7.54 -34.12
CA ALA A 151 -49.16 -7.13 -35.53
C ALA A 151 -49.28 -8.33 -36.44
#